data_fcf6f068732f32e3a83936fcd20bab04
#
_entry.id   fcf6f068732f32e3a83936fcd20bab04
#
_cell.length_a   1.000
_cell.length_b   1.000
_cell.length_c   1.000
_cell.angle_alpha   90.00
_cell.angle_beta   90.00
_cell.angle_gamma   90.00
#
_symmetry.space_group_name_H-M   'P 1'
#
loop_
_entity.id
_entity.type
_entity.pdbx_description
1 polymer ?
#
loop_
_entity_poly.entity_id
_entity_poly.type
_entity_poly.pdbx_seq_one_letter_code
_entity_poly.pdbx_strand_id
1 'polypeptide(L)'
;MLAALCMAAPMLRGQILWTSAEMKFGMAKGLSGYVEGEFRTTDGLDGTERWAASAGLDYKLYRWLKMSAGYTYIHRHVESRVTKKGNIVSDYWQPRHRASFALTGSCSWNRFTFSLRERYQYTYRTEQTVSKWDGDDGSAKADELIEASHKHVLRSRLKAEYNIRKSGFTPFASCELYNSLSDGFATEKTRWTVGTDYKFNKRHSISVFYRYIDRSDDDDTNGHVIGVGYSFKL
;
A
#
# COMPACT_ATOMS: atom_id res chain seq x y z
N MET A 1 30.49 0.74 -7.52
CA MET A 1 29.03 0.78 -7.28
C MET A 1 28.26 -0.49 -7.65
N LEU A 2 28.70 -1.30 -8.64
CA LEU A 2 28.06 -2.59 -8.97
C LEU A 2 28.21 -3.67 -7.88
N ALA A 3 29.30 -3.67 -7.11
CA ALA A 3 29.55 -4.70 -6.09
C ALA A 3 28.59 -4.64 -4.87
N ALA A 4 28.02 -3.47 -4.58
CA ALA A 4 27.02 -3.32 -3.50
C ALA A 4 25.65 -3.92 -3.86
N LEU A 5 25.33 -4.04 -5.15
CA LEU A 5 24.08 -4.66 -5.61
C LEU A 5 24.12 -6.19 -5.52
N CYS A 6 25.29 -6.80 -5.69
CA CYS A 6 25.45 -8.26 -5.62
C CYS A 6 25.45 -8.83 -4.20
N MET A 7 25.76 -8.03 -3.17
CA MET A 7 25.68 -8.48 -1.77
C MET A 7 24.27 -8.42 -1.18
N ALA A 8 23.32 -7.78 -1.85
CA ALA A 8 21.92 -7.77 -1.44
C ALA A 8 21.13 -9.01 -1.89
N ALA A 9 21.67 -9.82 -2.80
CA ALA A 9 20.96 -10.99 -3.34
C ALA A 9 20.58 -12.09 -2.32
N PRO A 10 21.42 -12.42 -1.29
CA PRO A 10 21.01 -13.42 -0.31
C PRO A 10 20.01 -12.90 0.74
N MET A 11 19.81 -11.57 0.87
CA MET A 11 18.83 -10.97 1.78
C MET A 11 17.41 -10.88 1.19
N LEU A 12 17.23 -11.24 -0.08
CA LEU A 12 15.94 -11.14 -0.78
C LEU A 12 14.99 -12.32 -0.53
N ARG A 13 15.44 -13.37 0.16
CA ARG A 13 14.54 -14.44 0.60
C ARG A 13 13.67 -13.94 1.75
N GLY A 14 12.37 -13.95 1.55
CA GLY A 14 11.41 -13.47 2.54
C GLY A 14 11.04 -11.98 2.40
N GLN A 15 11.34 -11.33 1.27
CA GLN A 15 10.99 -9.92 1.04
C GLN A 15 9.95 -9.76 -0.06
N ILE A 16 9.05 -8.81 0.15
CA ILE A 16 8.00 -8.43 -0.78
C ILE A 16 8.46 -7.20 -1.55
N LEU A 17 8.30 -7.20 -2.87
CA LEU A 17 8.56 -6.03 -3.70
C LEU A 17 7.25 -5.25 -3.93
N TRP A 18 7.27 -3.95 -3.64
CA TRP A 18 6.20 -3.03 -3.99
C TRP A 18 6.70 -2.03 -5.02
N THR A 19 6.03 -1.98 -6.16
CA THR A 19 6.31 -1.00 -7.20
C THR A 19 5.09 -0.13 -7.44
N SER A 20 5.30 1.16 -7.72
CA SER A 20 4.23 2.06 -8.11
C SER A 20 4.70 3.10 -9.12
N ALA A 21 3.77 3.53 -9.96
CA ALA A 21 3.94 4.64 -10.86
C ALA A 21 2.76 5.61 -10.71
N GLU A 22 3.06 6.86 -10.40
CA GLU A 22 2.07 7.91 -10.18
C GLU A 22 2.26 9.04 -11.18
N MET A 23 1.16 9.54 -11.71
CA MET A 23 1.12 10.76 -12.51
C MET A 23 0.24 11.80 -11.80
N LYS A 24 0.78 13.00 -11.58
CA LYS A 24 0.07 14.15 -11.00
C LYS A 24 -0.10 15.25 -12.04
N PHE A 25 -1.27 15.89 -12.04
CA PHE A 25 -1.57 16.99 -12.94
C PHE A 25 -2.36 18.09 -12.23
N GLY A 26 -2.01 19.34 -12.55
CA GLY A 26 -2.73 20.51 -12.06
C GLY A 26 -4.07 20.68 -12.76
N MET A 27 -5.14 20.93 -12.03
CA MET A 27 -6.49 21.15 -12.58
C MET A 27 -6.95 22.61 -12.40
N ALA A 28 -6.74 23.15 -11.20
CA ALA A 28 -7.08 24.53 -10.85
C ALA A 28 -6.18 25.02 -9.71
N LYS A 29 -6.31 26.28 -9.31
CA LYS A 29 -5.54 26.83 -8.18
C LYS A 29 -5.83 26.04 -6.90
N GLY A 30 -4.80 25.36 -6.39
CA GLY A 30 -4.88 24.52 -5.21
C GLY A 30 -5.45 23.11 -5.46
N LEU A 31 -6.02 22.81 -6.62
CA LEU A 31 -6.59 21.52 -7.00
C LEU A 31 -5.67 20.79 -7.98
N SER A 32 -5.34 19.54 -7.66
CA SER A 32 -4.60 18.63 -8.53
C SER A 32 -5.25 17.25 -8.56
N GLY A 33 -5.16 16.58 -9.69
CA GLY A 33 -5.52 15.18 -9.83
C GLY A 33 -4.30 14.28 -9.83
N TYR A 34 -4.50 13.01 -9.54
CA TYR A 34 -3.50 11.98 -9.72
C TYR A 34 -4.12 10.68 -10.23
N VAL A 35 -3.30 9.90 -10.92
CA VAL A 35 -3.54 8.49 -11.22
C VAL A 35 -2.31 7.70 -10.81
N GLU A 36 -2.49 6.49 -10.29
CA GLU A 36 -1.41 5.64 -9.79
C GLU A 36 -1.69 4.18 -10.12
N GLY A 37 -0.68 3.47 -10.63
CA GLY A 37 -0.65 2.03 -10.73
C GLY A 37 0.28 1.46 -9.66
N GLU A 38 -0.13 0.38 -8.99
CA GLU A 38 0.65 -0.34 -7.99
C GLU A 38 0.71 -1.82 -8.35
N PHE A 39 1.87 -2.42 -8.15
CA PHE A 39 2.09 -3.85 -8.27
C PHE A 39 2.86 -4.36 -7.05
N ARG A 40 2.46 -5.53 -6.52
CA ARG A 40 3.12 -6.18 -5.39
C ARG A 40 3.34 -7.65 -5.67
N THR A 41 4.49 -8.14 -5.25
CA THR A 41 4.80 -9.57 -5.27
C THR A 41 4.45 -10.23 -3.95
N THR A 42 4.34 -11.54 -3.96
CA THR A 42 4.34 -12.37 -2.76
C THR A 42 5.75 -12.48 -2.17
N ASP A 43 5.86 -13.15 -1.04
CA ASP A 43 7.12 -13.43 -0.39
C ASP A 43 8.08 -14.18 -1.33
N GLY A 44 9.35 -13.77 -1.37
CA GLY A 44 10.36 -14.35 -2.24
C GLY A 44 10.30 -13.93 -3.71
N LEU A 45 9.41 -13.03 -4.12
CA LEU A 45 9.20 -12.59 -5.51
C LEU A 45 8.61 -13.66 -6.45
N ASP A 46 8.16 -14.80 -5.93
CA ASP A 46 7.75 -15.95 -6.72
C ASP A 46 6.33 -15.83 -7.30
N GLY A 47 5.56 -14.82 -6.90
CA GLY A 47 4.19 -14.64 -7.38
C GLY A 47 3.70 -13.20 -7.28
N THR A 48 2.51 -12.97 -7.81
CA THR A 48 1.82 -11.67 -7.71
C THR A 48 0.87 -11.68 -6.53
N GLU A 49 1.11 -10.81 -5.54
CA GLU A 49 0.16 -10.59 -4.45
C GLU A 49 -1.05 -9.80 -4.93
N ARG A 50 -0.79 -8.67 -5.63
CA ARG A 50 -1.86 -7.83 -6.15
C ARG A 50 -1.36 -6.80 -7.15
N TRP A 51 -2.30 -6.30 -7.95
CA TRP A 51 -2.16 -5.02 -8.63
C TRP A 51 -3.33 -4.10 -8.26
N ALA A 52 -3.10 -2.81 -8.36
CA ALA A 52 -4.11 -1.81 -8.07
C ALA A 52 -3.98 -0.61 -8.99
N ALA A 53 -5.12 -0.01 -9.31
CA ALA A 53 -5.22 1.25 -10.03
C ALA A 53 -5.97 2.26 -9.18
N SER A 54 -5.42 3.45 -9.00
CA SER A 54 -5.98 4.51 -8.18
C SER A 54 -6.16 5.78 -9.00
N ALA A 55 -7.20 6.54 -8.68
CA ALA A 55 -7.38 7.90 -9.13
C ALA A 55 -7.92 8.76 -7.98
N GLY A 56 -7.56 10.04 -7.97
CA GLY A 56 -8.03 10.91 -6.92
C GLY A 56 -7.70 12.37 -7.12
N LEU A 57 -8.15 13.17 -6.16
CA LEU A 57 -8.01 14.61 -6.12
C LEU A 57 -7.31 15.04 -4.83
N ASP A 58 -6.41 15.99 -4.96
CA ASP A 58 -5.75 16.69 -3.85
C ASP A 58 -6.14 18.16 -3.90
N TYR A 59 -6.63 18.71 -2.78
CA TYR A 59 -6.94 20.11 -2.65
C TYR A 59 -6.17 20.75 -1.49
N LYS A 60 -5.44 21.83 -1.76
CA LYS A 60 -4.73 22.61 -0.75
C LYS A 60 -5.71 23.62 -0.12
N LEU A 61 -6.21 23.29 1.05
CA LEU A 61 -7.05 24.20 1.85
C LEU A 61 -6.24 25.40 2.37
N TYR A 62 -5.08 25.11 2.94
CA TYR A 62 -4.11 26.10 3.44
C TYR A 62 -2.68 25.69 3.08
N ARG A 63 -1.70 26.55 3.32
CA ARG A 63 -0.29 26.22 3.07
C ARG A 63 0.20 25.01 3.86
N TRP A 64 -0.42 24.75 5.01
CA TRP A 64 -0.09 23.67 5.93
C TRP A 64 -1.10 22.54 5.94
N LEU A 65 -2.27 22.69 5.28
CA LEU A 65 -3.36 21.70 5.30
C LEU A 65 -3.79 21.33 3.89
N LYS A 66 -3.76 20.02 3.61
CA LYS A 66 -4.21 19.42 2.35
C LYS A 66 -5.33 18.40 2.64
N MET A 67 -6.35 18.41 1.81
CA MET A 67 -7.41 17.42 1.74
C MET A 67 -7.21 16.55 0.50
N SER A 68 -7.53 15.27 0.59
CA SER A 68 -7.42 14.33 -0.53
C SER A 68 -8.62 13.39 -0.53
N ALA A 69 -9.16 13.11 -1.70
CA ALA A 69 -10.18 12.08 -1.91
C ALA A 69 -9.75 11.19 -3.07
N GLY A 70 -9.99 9.89 -2.97
CA GLY A 70 -9.55 8.96 -4.01
C GLY A 70 -10.30 7.66 -4.00
N TYR A 71 -10.24 7.00 -5.13
CA TYR A 71 -10.76 5.66 -5.35
C TYR A 71 -9.63 4.76 -5.84
N THR A 72 -9.63 3.50 -5.38
CA THR A 72 -8.67 2.48 -5.78
C THR A 72 -9.40 1.19 -6.10
N TYR A 73 -9.20 0.67 -7.29
CA TYR A 73 -9.54 -0.70 -7.65
C TYR A 73 -8.34 -1.58 -7.32
N ILE A 74 -8.57 -2.67 -6.60
CA ILE A 74 -7.54 -3.63 -6.19
C ILE A 74 -7.95 -5.00 -6.67
N HIS A 75 -7.05 -5.69 -7.36
CA HIS A 75 -7.21 -7.09 -7.74
C HIS A 75 -6.15 -7.89 -6.98
N ARG A 76 -6.60 -8.64 -5.97
CA ARG A 76 -5.71 -9.36 -5.06
C ARG A 76 -5.79 -10.85 -5.29
N HIS A 77 -4.63 -11.49 -5.37
CA HIS A 77 -4.51 -12.94 -5.32
C HIS A 77 -4.67 -13.42 -3.88
N VAL A 78 -5.52 -14.41 -3.69
CA VAL A 78 -5.72 -15.12 -2.42
C VAL A 78 -5.24 -16.54 -2.62
N GLU A 79 -4.23 -16.93 -1.87
CA GLU A 79 -3.62 -18.27 -1.98
C GLU A 79 -4.60 -19.36 -1.56
N SER A 80 -4.38 -20.55 -2.10
CA SER A 80 -5.11 -21.75 -1.71
C SER A 80 -4.97 -22.01 -0.21
N ARG A 81 -6.03 -22.53 0.41
CA ARG A 81 -6.04 -22.84 1.84
C ARG A 81 -6.65 -24.18 2.13
N VAL A 82 -6.14 -24.86 3.14
CA VAL A 82 -6.74 -26.06 3.68
C VAL A 82 -7.75 -25.69 4.76
N THR A 83 -8.98 -26.17 4.65
CA THR A 83 -10.02 -25.96 5.64
C THR A 83 -9.81 -26.85 6.87
N LYS A 84 -10.50 -26.58 7.99
CA LYS A 84 -10.46 -27.45 9.18
C LYS A 84 -10.90 -28.89 8.94
N LYS A 85 -11.64 -29.14 7.85
CA LYS A 85 -12.12 -30.47 7.45
C LYS A 85 -11.20 -31.17 6.44
N GLY A 86 -10.01 -30.64 6.20
CA GLY A 86 -9.03 -31.17 5.25
C GLY A 86 -9.28 -30.81 3.78
N ASN A 87 -10.39 -30.14 3.43
CA ASN A 87 -10.65 -29.74 2.05
C ASN A 87 -9.74 -28.59 1.60
N ILE A 88 -9.37 -28.58 0.34
CA ILE A 88 -8.56 -27.53 -0.30
C ILE A 88 -9.49 -26.56 -1.03
N VAL A 89 -9.46 -25.29 -0.65
CA VAL A 89 -10.07 -24.19 -1.40
C VAL A 89 -9.01 -23.67 -2.36
N SER A 90 -9.30 -23.63 -3.65
CA SER A 90 -8.37 -23.17 -4.68
C SER A 90 -7.99 -21.71 -4.46
N ASP A 91 -6.85 -21.30 -5.00
CA ASP A 91 -6.47 -19.91 -5.11
C ASP A 91 -7.44 -19.16 -6.06
N TYR A 92 -7.60 -17.88 -5.82
CA TYR A 92 -8.47 -17.03 -6.62
C TYR A 92 -8.08 -15.57 -6.59
N TRP A 93 -8.53 -14.81 -7.57
CA TRP A 93 -8.37 -13.36 -7.63
C TRP A 93 -9.64 -12.68 -7.12
N GLN A 94 -9.50 -11.82 -6.11
CA GLN A 94 -10.60 -11.09 -5.50
C GLN A 94 -10.55 -9.60 -5.84
N PRO A 95 -11.52 -9.07 -6.60
CA PRO A 95 -11.68 -7.64 -6.79
C PRO A 95 -12.09 -6.94 -5.48
N ARG A 96 -11.50 -5.77 -5.25
CA ARG A 96 -11.82 -4.92 -4.09
C ARG A 96 -11.94 -3.47 -4.55
N HIS A 97 -12.92 -2.79 -4.03
CA HIS A 97 -13.17 -1.37 -4.29
C HIS A 97 -12.87 -0.58 -3.03
N ARG A 98 -12.04 0.44 -3.12
CA ARG A 98 -11.64 1.24 -1.96
C ARG A 98 -11.88 2.71 -2.23
N ALA A 99 -12.72 3.34 -1.42
CA ALA A 99 -12.83 4.79 -1.33
C ALA A 99 -11.98 5.30 -0.16
N SER A 100 -11.37 6.46 -0.31
CA SER A 100 -10.57 7.08 0.73
C SER A 100 -10.75 8.60 0.78
N PHE A 101 -10.71 9.14 2.00
CA PHE A 101 -10.67 10.56 2.28
C PHE A 101 -9.57 10.84 3.29
N ALA A 102 -8.75 11.85 3.07
CA ALA A 102 -7.64 12.16 3.95
C ALA A 102 -7.46 13.66 4.19
N LEU A 103 -7.04 13.99 5.41
CA LEU A 103 -6.52 15.29 5.80
C LEU A 103 -5.04 15.14 6.11
N THR A 104 -4.22 16.05 5.60
CA THR A 104 -2.78 16.06 5.86
C THR A 104 -2.36 17.44 6.32
N GLY A 105 -1.97 17.53 7.58
CA GLY A 105 -1.31 18.71 8.15
C GLY A 105 0.21 18.59 8.00
N SER A 106 0.92 19.70 7.72
CA SER A 106 2.37 19.71 7.62
C SER A 106 2.96 20.96 8.20
N CYS A 107 4.09 20.83 8.89
CA CYS A 107 4.89 21.95 9.38
C CYS A 107 6.36 21.73 9.00
N SER A 108 7.05 22.83 8.72
CA SER A 108 8.49 22.80 8.39
C SER A 108 9.26 23.57 9.43
N TRP A 109 10.32 22.95 9.93
CA TRP A 109 11.26 23.55 10.85
C TRP A 109 12.68 23.35 10.33
N ASN A 110 13.33 24.45 9.94
CA ASN A 110 14.63 24.44 9.28
C ASN A 110 14.61 23.54 8.02
N ARG A 111 15.26 22.39 8.06
CA ARG A 111 15.35 21.41 6.96
C ARG A 111 14.41 20.23 7.13
N PHE A 112 13.77 20.14 8.29
CA PHE A 112 12.80 19.08 8.55
C PHE A 112 11.41 19.53 8.13
N THR A 113 10.65 18.58 7.56
CA THR A 113 9.21 18.71 7.35
C THR A 113 8.53 17.55 8.03
N PHE A 114 7.64 17.87 8.96
CA PHE A 114 6.81 16.89 9.64
C PHE A 114 5.39 16.94 9.05
N SER A 115 4.79 15.79 8.85
CA SER A 115 3.40 15.73 8.40
C SER A 115 2.63 14.64 9.16
N LEU A 116 1.41 14.99 9.56
CA LEU A 116 0.42 14.08 10.11
C LEU A 116 -0.70 13.93 9.09
N ARG A 117 -1.02 12.69 8.71
CA ARG A 117 -2.12 12.39 7.81
C ARG A 117 -3.10 11.45 8.48
N GLU A 118 -4.33 11.89 8.59
CA GLU A 118 -5.47 11.07 8.95
C GLU A 118 -6.22 10.68 7.68
N ARG A 119 -6.43 9.37 7.46
CA ARG A 119 -7.09 8.84 6.27
C ARG A 119 -8.15 7.83 6.67
N TYR A 120 -9.39 8.15 6.40
CA TYR A 120 -10.48 7.18 6.40
C TYR A 120 -10.45 6.36 5.12
N GLN A 121 -10.64 5.04 5.24
CA GLN A 121 -10.74 4.11 4.12
C GLN A 121 -11.96 3.22 4.29
N TYR A 122 -12.77 3.15 3.27
CA TYR A 122 -13.82 2.16 3.10
C TYR A 122 -13.38 1.18 2.02
N THR A 123 -13.37 -0.10 2.30
CA THR A 123 -13.03 -1.17 1.34
C THR A 123 -14.18 -2.15 1.27
N TYR A 124 -14.70 -2.33 0.06
CA TYR A 124 -15.67 -3.36 -0.29
C TYR A 124 -14.95 -4.50 -1.00
N ARG A 125 -15.14 -5.72 -0.56
CA ARG A 125 -14.66 -6.96 -1.16
C ARG A 125 -15.84 -7.64 -1.84
N THR A 126 -15.68 -7.99 -3.11
CA THR A 126 -16.74 -8.64 -3.86
C THR A 126 -16.91 -10.09 -3.44
N GLU A 127 -18.12 -10.58 -3.56
CA GLU A 127 -18.44 -12.00 -3.46
C GLU A 127 -17.73 -12.79 -4.54
N GLN A 128 -17.30 -14.02 -4.21
CA GLN A 128 -16.62 -14.95 -5.12
C GLN A 128 -17.08 -16.37 -4.86
N THR A 129 -17.31 -17.14 -5.91
CA THR A 129 -17.49 -18.60 -5.83
C THR A 129 -16.17 -19.27 -6.20
N VAL A 130 -15.65 -20.11 -5.34
CA VAL A 130 -14.32 -20.70 -5.46
C VAL A 130 -14.40 -22.21 -5.39
N SER A 131 -13.71 -22.88 -6.31
CA SER A 131 -13.68 -24.34 -6.38
C SER A 131 -13.02 -24.95 -5.15
N LYS A 132 -13.59 -26.06 -4.70
CA LYS A 132 -13.20 -26.79 -3.51
C LYS A 132 -13.01 -28.26 -3.79
N TRP A 133 -11.96 -28.83 -3.25
CA TRP A 133 -11.53 -30.20 -3.46
C TRP A 133 -11.35 -30.92 -2.14
N ASP A 134 -11.59 -32.24 -2.13
CA ASP A 134 -11.18 -33.07 -1.00
C ASP A 134 -9.65 -33.15 -0.94
N GLY A 135 -9.09 -32.98 0.24
CA GLY A 135 -7.62 -33.02 0.42
C GLY A 135 -7.04 -34.42 0.40
N ASP A 136 -7.88 -35.46 0.61
CA ASP A 136 -7.43 -36.85 0.70
C ASP A 136 -7.44 -37.53 -0.66
N ASP A 137 -8.54 -37.42 -1.40
CA ASP A 137 -8.75 -38.13 -2.67
C ASP A 137 -8.79 -37.20 -3.90
N GLY A 138 -8.76 -35.91 -3.70
CA GLY A 138 -8.80 -34.92 -4.77
C GLY A 138 -10.16 -34.80 -5.48
N SER A 139 -11.23 -35.38 -4.92
CA SER A 139 -12.57 -35.27 -5.52
C SER A 139 -13.14 -33.86 -5.42
N ALA A 140 -13.90 -33.45 -6.44
CA ALA A 140 -14.57 -32.15 -6.42
C ALA A 140 -15.64 -32.10 -5.32
N LYS A 141 -15.65 -31.05 -4.54
CA LYS A 141 -16.71 -30.76 -3.56
C LYS A 141 -17.56 -29.58 -4.05
N ALA A 142 -18.67 -29.33 -3.37
CA ALA A 142 -19.44 -28.12 -3.63
C ALA A 142 -18.58 -26.88 -3.45
N ASP A 143 -18.63 -25.97 -4.42
CA ASP A 143 -17.89 -24.71 -4.42
C ASP A 143 -18.14 -23.92 -3.12
N GLU A 144 -17.14 -23.19 -2.68
CA GLU A 144 -17.24 -22.34 -1.50
C GLU A 144 -17.62 -20.92 -1.91
N LEU A 145 -18.73 -20.42 -1.35
CA LEU A 145 -19.13 -19.03 -1.49
C LEU A 145 -18.34 -18.18 -0.49
N ILE A 146 -17.50 -17.28 -1.01
CA ILE A 146 -16.82 -16.24 -0.23
C ILE A 146 -17.71 -15.02 -0.26
N GLU A 147 -18.38 -14.72 0.84
CA GLU A 147 -19.32 -13.62 0.93
C GLU A 147 -18.65 -12.25 0.75
N ALA A 148 -19.42 -11.30 0.21
CA ALA A 148 -19.01 -9.91 0.15
C ALA A 148 -18.79 -9.35 1.57
N SER A 149 -17.79 -8.49 1.72
CA SER A 149 -17.49 -7.89 3.02
C SER A 149 -17.09 -6.41 2.91
N HIS A 150 -17.33 -5.69 4.00
CA HIS A 150 -17.03 -4.28 4.13
C HIS A 150 -16.01 -4.07 5.24
N LYS A 151 -15.07 -3.17 5.02
CA LYS A 151 -14.06 -2.82 6.03
C LYS A 151 -13.89 -1.31 6.10
N HIS A 152 -13.94 -0.77 7.32
CA HIS A 152 -13.76 0.63 7.63
C HIS A 152 -12.49 0.78 8.48
N VAL A 153 -11.52 1.57 8.01
CA VAL A 153 -10.23 1.73 8.68
C VAL A 153 -9.86 3.22 8.74
N LEU A 154 -9.42 3.67 9.90
CA LEU A 154 -8.72 4.93 10.06
C LEU A 154 -7.21 4.67 10.01
N ARG A 155 -6.50 5.41 9.15
CA ARG A 155 -5.04 5.32 9.00
C ARG A 155 -4.42 6.63 9.44
N SER A 156 -3.65 6.58 10.52
CA SER A 156 -2.92 7.71 11.08
C SER A 156 -1.44 7.57 10.72
N ARG A 157 -0.88 8.50 9.93
CA ARG A 157 0.52 8.46 9.52
C ARG A 157 1.27 9.70 9.95
N LEU A 158 2.31 9.50 10.75
CA LEU A 158 3.33 10.51 11.02
C LEU A 158 4.53 10.28 10.09
N LYS A 159 4.98 11.32 9.37
CA LYS A 159 6.16 11.29 8.49
C LYS A 159 7.08 12.45 8.82
N ALA A 160 8.37 12.18 8.89
CA ALA A 160 9.44 13.17 8.97
C ALA A 160 10.31 13.07 7.71
N GLU A 161 10.60 14.21 7.10
CA GLU A 161 11.43 14.35 5.89
C GLU A 161 12.57 15.31 6.17
N TYR A 162 13.76 15.04 5.63
CA TYR A 162 14.91 15.91 5.75
C TYR A 162 15.39 16.39 4.39
N ASN A 163 15.39 17.70 4.17
CA ASN A 163 15.84 18.30 2.92
C ASN A 163 17.37 18.49 2.92
N ILE A 164 18.08 17.68 2.14
CA ILE A 164 19.53 17.82 1.96
C ILE A 164 19.79 19.00 1.00
N ARG A 165 20.43 20.03 1.50
CA ARG A 165 20.71 21.25 0.75
C ARG A 165 21.50 20.98 -0.52
N LYS A 166 21.12 21.58 -1.64
CA LYS A 166 21.75 21.42 -2.98
C LYS A 166 21.78 19.98 -3.47
N SER A 167 20.90 19.12 -2.98
CA SER A 167 20.77 17.74 -3.38
C SER A 167 19.33 17.46 -3.85
N GLY A 168 19.16 16.49 -4.74
CA GLY A 168 17.84 15.94 -5.10
C GLY A 168 17.30 14.94 -4.07
N PHE A 169 18.10 14.52 -3.09
CA PHE A 169 17.73 13.54 -2.09
C PHE A 169 16.95 14.15 -0.93
N THR A 170 15.89 13.48 -0.55
CA THR A 170 15.05 13.81 0.61
C THR A 170 14.79 12.51 1.40
N PRO A 171 15.70 12.12 2.33
CA PRO A 171 15.44 10.99 3.20
C PRO A 171 14.22 11.23 4.08
N PHE A 172 13.51 10.16 4.40
CA PHE A 172 12.32 10.21 5.24
C PHE A 172 12.18 8.97 6.13
N ALA A 173 11.44 9.14 7.21
CA ALA A 173 10.94 8.07 8.05
C ALA A 173 9.46 8.29 8.34
N SER A 174 8.69 7.22 8.48
CA SER A 174 7.27 7.32 8.86
C SER A 174 6.82 6.12 9.66
N CYS A 175 5.85 6.37 10.55
CA CYS A 175 5.05 5.37 11.23
C CYS A 175 3.58 5.55 10.83
N GLU A 176 2.89 4.46 10.53
CA GLU A 176 1.50 4.48 10.14
C GLU A 176 0.73 3.39 10.88
N LEU A 177 -0.33 3.80 11.58
CA LEU A 177 -1.25 2.92 12.31
C LEU A 177 -2.52 2.71 11.50
N TYR A 178 -3.07 1.53 11.57
CA TYR A 178 -4.33 1.13 10.94
C TYR A 178 -5.28 0.68 12.03
N ASN A 179 -6.30 1.47 12.30
CA ASN A 179 -7.28 1.19 13.33
C ASN A 179 -8.61 0.80 12.70
N SER A 180 -9.15 -0.37 13.08
CA SER A 180 -10.48 -0.80 12.67
C SER A 180 -11.54 0.11 13.28
N LEU A 181 -12.44 0.63 12.44
CA LEU A 181 -13.60 1.37 12.91
C LEU A 181 -14.82 0.47 13.17
N SER A 182 -14.74 -0.78 12.71
CA SER A 182 -15.80 -1.78 12.89
C SER A 182 -15.57 -2.67 14.11
N ASP A 183 -14.36 -2.64 14.68
CA ASP A 183 -13.94 -3.52 15.78
C ASP A 183 -13.29 -2.71 16.90
N GLY A 184 -14.11 -1.88 17.58
CA GLY A 184 -13.74 -1.16 18.80
C GLY A 184 -12.48 -0.28 18.70
N PHE A 185 -12.11 0.19 17.50
CA PHE A 185 -10.89 0.97 17.25
C PHE A 185 -9.58 0.16 17.48
N ALA A 186 -9.63 -1.15 17.35
CA ALA A 186 -8.45 -2.01 17.51
C ALA A 186 -7.39 -1.69 16.43
N THR A 187 -6.12 -1.67 16.80
CA THR A 187 -5.01 -1.51 15.86
C THR A 187 -4.75 -2.84 15.17
N GLU A 188 -5.09 -2.92 13.89
CA GLU A 188 -4.91 -4.13 13.08
C GLU A 188 -3.50 -4.25 12.49
N LYS A 189 -2.84 -3.11 12.29
CA LYS A 189 -1.56 -3.09 11.59
C LYS A 189 -0.77 -1.82 11.89
N THR A 190 0.55 -2.00 12.04
CA THR A 190 1.52 -0.91 12.13
C THR A 190 2.52 -1.02 10.99
N ARG A 191 2.88 0.10 10.37
CA ARG A 191 3.89 0.17 9.32
C ARG A 191 4.97 1.16 9.66
N TRP A 192 6.21 0.70 9.71
CA TRP A 192 7.40 1.51 9.83
C TRP A 192 8.07 1.60 8.47
N THR A 193 8.36 2.79 8.00
CA THR A 193 8.97 2.99 6.69
C THR A 193 10.13 3.95 6.80
N VAL A 194 11.26 3.60 6.22
CA VAL A 194 12.41 4.49 6.01
C VAL A 194 12.76 4.47 4.53
N GLY A 195 13.19 5.58 3.99
CA GLY A 195 13.49 5.66 2.57
C GLY A 195 14.05 7.01 2.16
N THR A 196 14.16 7.19 0.86
CA THR A 196 14.56 8.45 0.27
C THR A 196 13.81 8.72 -1.02
N ASP A 197 13.39 9.95 -1.18
CA ASP A 197 12.89 10.48 -2.45
C ASP A 197 14.07 11.15 -3.18
N TYR A 198 14.26 10.82 -4.47
CA TYR A 198 15.23 11.48 -5.33
C TYR A 198 14.52 12.21 -6.47
N LYS A 199 14.72 13.52 -6.55
CA LYS A 199 14.18 14.38 -7.61
C LYS A 199 15.22 14.56 -8.70
N PHE A 200 14.99 13.99 -9.89
CA PHE A 200 15.82 14.23 -11.06
C PHE A 200 15.65 15.65 -11.58
N ASN A 201 14.40 16.14 -11.59
CA ASN A 201 14.02 17.47 -12.00
C ASN A 201 12.65 17.86 -11.39
N LYS A 202 12.04 18.94 -11.86
CA LYS A 202 10.74 19.43 -11.36
C LYS A 202 9.57 18.48 -11.65
N ARG A 203 9.72 17.58 -12.63
CA ARG A 203 8.65 16.69 -13.11
C ARG A 203 8.83 15.23 -12.68
N HIS A 204 10.06 14.77 -12.52
CA HIS A 204 10.39 13.36 -12.34
C HIS A 204 11.03 13.11 -10.96
N SER A 205 10.51 12.17 -10.22
CA SER A 205 11.09 11.70 -8.96
C SER A 205 10.95 10.18 -8.81
N ILE A 206 11.90 9.58 -8.12
CA ILE A 206 11.87 8.18 -7.67
C ILE A 206 11.93 8.17 -6.15
N SER A 207 11.15 7.27 -5.57
CA SER A 207 11.18 6.93 -4.14
C SER A 207 11.69 5.50 -3.98
N VAL A 208 12.65 5.30 -3.10
CA VAL A 208 13.10 3.94 -2.70
C VAL A 208 12.95 3.85 -1.20
N PHE A 209 12.31 2.79 -0.72
CA PHE A 209 12.06 2.63 0.70
C PHE A 209 12.12 1.18 1.14
N TYR A 210 12.45 1.01 2.41
CA TYR A 210 12.25 -0.22 3.17
C TYR A 210 11.10 -0.02 4.14
N ARG A 211 10.27 -1.05 4.30
CA ARG A 211 9.11 -1.03 5.19
C ARG A 211 9.03 -2.33 5.98
N TYR A 212 8.80 -2.19 7.26
CA TYR A 212 8.41 -3.28 8.13
C TYR A 212 6.92 -3.17 8.44
N ILE A 213 6.20 -4.26 8.27
CA ILE A 213 4.77 -4.38 8.54
C ILE A 213 4.59 -5.35 9.68
N ASP A 214 4.03 -4.85 10.78
CA ASP A 214 3.57 -5.63 11.91
C ASP A 214 2.06 -5.57 11.96
N ARG A 215 1.40 -6.72 12.02
CA ARG A 215 -0.04 -6.83 11.97
C ARG A 215 -0.58 -7.87 12.93
N SER A 216 -1.83 -7.67 13.35
CA SER A 216 -2.59 -8.55 14.22
C SER A 216 -3.71 -9.30 13.51
N ASP A 217 -3.96 -9.00 12.20
CA ASP A 217 -4.98 -9.64 11.38
C ASP A 217 -4.38 -10.51 10.26
N ASP A 218 -5.17 -11.43 9.71
CA ASP A 218 -4.75 -12.35 8.63
C ASP A 218 -4.91 -11.75 7.22
N ASP A 219 -5.28 -10.49 7.12
CA ASP A 219 -5.80 -9.87 5.90
C ASP A 219 -4.71 -9.28 4.99
N ASP A 220 -3.47 -9.23 5.42
CA ASP A 220 -2.36 -8.60 4.68
C ASP A 220 -1.05 -9.37 4.95
N THR A 221 -0.05 -9.19 4.12
CA THR A 221 1.24 -9.83 4.32
C THR A 221 2.01 -9.15 5.45
N ASN A 222 2.53 -9.92 6.38
CA ASN A 222 3.41 -9.48 7.47
C ASN A 222 4.86 -9.51 7.01
N GLY A 223 5.72 -8.63 7.54
CA GLY A 223 7.16 -8.71 7.35
C GLY A 223 7.79 -7.56 6.59
N HIS A 224 8.79 -7.88 5.78
CA HIS A 224 9.73 -6.93 5.20
C HIS A 224 9.39 -6.63 3.74
N VAL A 225 9.35 -5.36 3.38
CA VAL A 225 9.00 -4.87 2.05
C VAL A 225 10.10 -3.95 1.54
N ILE A 226 10.54 -4.16 0.32
CA ILE A 226 11.30 -3.17 -0.45
C ILE A 226 10.35 -2.51 -1.44
N GLY A 227 10.37 -1.19 -1.51
CA GLY A 227 9.49 -0.46 -2.40
C GLY A 227 10.23 0.49 -3.31
N VAL A 228 9.74 0.57 -4.55
CA VAL A 228 10.19 1.55 -5.55
C VAL A 228 8.97 2.24 -6.13
N GLY A 229 8.94 3.56 -6.03
CA GLY A 229 7.89 4.40 -6.59
C GLY A 229 8.47 5.37 -7.61
N TYR A 230 7.78 5.56 -8.72
CA TYR A 230 8.09 6.60 -9.68
C TYR A 230 6.94 7.62 -9.70
N SER A 231 7.26 8.91 -9.70
CA SER A 231 6.25 9.97 -9.80
C SER A 231 6.59 10.95 -10.92
N PHE A 232 5.60 11.19 -11.77
CA PHE A 232 5.64 12.17 -12.84
C PHE A 232 4.64 13.29 -12.59
N LYS A 233 5.07 14.53 -12.76
CA LYS A 233 4.24 15.73 -12.58
C LYS A 233 4.15 16.50 -13.90
N LEU A 234 2.91 16.66 -14.41
CA LEU A 234 2.58 17.54 -15.53
C LEU A 234 2.51 19.00 -15.08
#